data_1b1a242392d3ca8313a61bd61efdf856
#
_entry.id   1b1a242392d3ca8313a61bd61efdf856
#
_cell.length_a   1.000
_cell.length_b   1.000
_cell.length_c   1.000
_cell.angle_alpha   90.00
_cell.angle_beta   90.00
_cell.angle_gamma   90.00
#
_symmetry.space_group_name_H-M   'P 1'
#
loop_
_entity.id
_entity.type
_entity.pdbx_description
1 polymer ?
#
loop_
_entity_poly.entity_id
_entity_poly.type
_entity_poly.pdbx_seq_one_letter_code
_entity_poly.pdbx_strand_id
1 'polypeptide(L)'
;MTKPTVVLVHGAFADASSWNGVAERLQRDGYSVVAPANPLRGLAGDSAYIASFLKSIQGPIVLVGHSYGGAVISTAAAGNPQVKSLVFVNAFMPDKGEALGALGDRFPGSELAAALKPVPFRNADGTNGTDLYLQAAKFHQAFAADLPAAMAAVMAATQRPIVASAFMDKAAEAAWKTIPSWALVSTRDKAISPALERFEAQRAHAQTIEVDASHAAPVSHPEAVTDLIRQAATGDGSSAQPALAGAGLNTQVLAGLGMLAGGIVLTGCGLIGAARKRREPRR
;
A
#
# COMPACT_ATOMS: atom_id res chain seq x y z
N MET A 1 21.70 4.75 21.06
CA MET A 1 20.27 4.37 21.17
C MET A 1 20.15 2.92 20.76
N THR A 2 19.35 2.13 21.46
CA THR A 2 19.05 0.75 21.06
C THR A 2 18.24 0.75 19.77
N LYS A 3 18.59 -0.10 18.80
CA LYS A 3 17.82 -0.28 17.57
C LYS A 3 16.41 -0.75 17.89
N PRO A 4 15.38 -0.28 17.15
CA PRO A 4 14.03 -0.78 17.34
C PRO A 4 13.89 -2.24 16.91
N THR A 5 12.91 -2.93 17.47
CA THR A 5 12.46 -4.22 16.93
C THR A 5 11.62 -3.97 15.68
N VAL A 6 11.93 -4.68 14.60
CA VAL A 6 11.13 -4.63 13.36
C VAL A 6 10.12 -5.77 13.38
N VAL A 7 8.83 -5.42 13.27
CA VAL A 7 7.73 -6.39 13.23
C VAL A 7 7.15 -6.38 11.83
N LEU A 8 7.15 -7.54 11.15
CA LEU A 8 6.77 -7.72 9.75
C LEU A 8 5.44 -8.47 9.66
N VAL A 9 4.36 -7.80 9.23
CA VAL A 9 3.02 -8.36 9.13
C VAL A 9 2.67 -8.62 7.68
N HIS A 10 2.55 -9.90 7.30
CA HIS A 10 2.22 -10.31 5.95
C HIS A 10 0.76 -10.05 5.58
N GLY A 11 0.48 -9.97 4.28
CA GLY A 11 -0.86 -9.82 3.72
C GLY A 11 -1.59 -11.14 3.47
N ALA A 12 -2.72 -11.06 2.78
CA ALA A 12 -3.45 -12.20 2.25
C ALA A 12 -2.64 -12.93 1.17
N PHE A 13 -2.93 -14.21 0.95
CA PHE A 13 -2.30 -15.05 -0.08
C PHE A 13 -0.79 -15.25 0.10
N ALA A 14 -0.27 -14.86 1.26
CA ALA A 14 1.13 -14.96 1.66
C ALA A 14 1.23 -15.40 3.11
N ASP A 15 2.44 -15.63 3.59
CA ASP A 15 2.77 -15.87 5.00
C ASP A 15 4.07 -15.16 5.39
N ALA A 16 4.57 -15.44 6.59
CA ALA A 16 5.78 -14.82 7.10
C ALA A 16 7.02 -15.08 6.23
N SER A 17 7.06 -16.14 5.42
CA SER A 17 8.18 -16.45 4.54
C SER A 17 8.37 -15.43 3.41
N SER A 18 7.32 -14.67 3.07
CA SER A 18 7.42 -13.56 2.13
C SER A 18 8.39 -12.47 2.57
N TRP A 19 8.71 -12.43 3.86
CA TRP A 19 9.66 -11.50 4.45
C TRP A 19 11.09 -12.02 4.57
N ASN A 20 11.40 -13.28 4.18
CA ASN A 20 12.70 -13.90 4.41
C ASN A 20 13.86 -13.03 3.94
N GLY A 21 13.80 -12.51 2.71
CA GLY A 21 14.86 -11.66 2.16
C GLY A 21 15.03 -10.32 2.88
N VAL A 22 13.96 -9.75 3.40
CA VAL A 22 13.97 -8.51 4.20
C VAL A 22 14.50 -8.80 5.61
N ALA A 23 13.99 -9.86 6.25
CA ALA A 23 14.41 -10.26 7.60
C ALA A 23 15.90 -10.56 7.67
N GLU A 24 16.44 -11.32 6.69
CA GLU A 24 17.86 -11.64 6.62
C GLU A 24 18.73 -10.37 6.54
N ARG A 25 18.33 -9.38 5.72
CA ARG A 25 19.05 -8.12 5.58
C ARG A 25 19.04 -7.30 6.86
N LEU A 26 17.87 -7.16 7.48
CA LEU A 26 17.72 -6.43 8.74
C LEU A 26 18.50 -7.10 9.88
N GLN A 27 18.50 -8.43 9.96
CA GLN A 27 19.26 -9.18 10.96
C GLN A 27 20.78 -9.01 10.77
N ARG A 28 21.26 -9.00 9.52
CA ARG A 28 22.67 -8.67 9.23
C ARG A 28 23.04 -7.27 9.69
N ASP A 29 22.10 -6.34 9.64
CA ASP A 29 22.29 -4.97 10.14
C ASP A 29 22.16 -4.89 11.67
N GLY A 30 21.88 -5.99 12.36
CA GLY A 30 21.77 -6.05 13.82
C GLY A 30 20.43 -5.54 14.37
N TYR A 31 19.35 -5.58 13.59
CA TYR A 31 17.99 -5.39 14.09
C TYR A 31 17.45 -6.68 14.69
N SER A 32 16.65 -6.55 15.75
CA SER A 32 15.74 -7.63 16.15
C SER A 32 14.57 -7.65 15.19
N VAL A 33 14.29 -8.81 14.58
CA VAL A 33 13.22 -8.96 13.59
C VAL A 33 12.29 -10.08 14.00
N VAL A 34 10.98 -9.83 13.93
CA VAL A 34 9.95 -10.84 14.15
C VAL A 34 8.86 -10.71 13.08
N ALA A 35 8.37 -11.82 12.60
CA ALA A 35 7.31 -11.89 11.59
C ALA A 35 6.17 -12.78 12.13
N PRO A 36 5.24 -12.22 12.93
CA PRO A 36 4.13 -12.99 13.47
C PRO A 36 3.20 -13.48 12.35
N ALA A 37 2.58 -14.64 12.55
CA ALA A 37 1.54 -15.11 11.66
C ALA A 37 0.33 -14.15 11.75
N ASN A 38 -0.07 -13.56 10.63
CA ASN A 38 -1.33 -12.84 10.53
C ASN A 38 -2.46 -13.87 10.34
N PRO A 39 -3.48 -13.91 11.21
CA PRO A 39 -4.49 -14.98 11.15
C PRO A 39 -5.33 -15.00 9.88
N LEU A 40 -5.58 -13.84 9.24
CA LEU A 40 -6.40 -13.67 8.03
C LEU A 40 -7.87 -14.11 8.23
N ARG A 41 -8.40 -13.88 9.44
CA ARG A 41 -9.76 -14.27 9.87
C ARG A 41 -10.71 -13.11 10.10
N GLY A 42 -10.34 -11.89 9.66
CA GLY A 42 -11.14 -10.67 9.78
C GLY A 42 -10.36 -9.54 10.43
N LEU A 43 -10.57 -8.33 9.93
CA LEU A 43 -9.73 -7.18 10.26
C LEU A 43 -9.69 -6.86 11.76
N ALA A 44 -10.82 -6.97 12.45
CA ALA A 44 -10.89 -6.70 13.88
C ALA A 44 -10.10 -7.73 14.70
N GLY A 45 -10.29 -9.03 14.41
CA GLY A 45 -9.61 -10.13 15.10
C GLY A 45 -8.11 -10.14 14.83
N ASP A 46 -7.72 -9.96 13.57
CA ASP A 46 -6.33 -9.93 13.14
C ASP A 46 -5.58 -8.75 13.77
N SER A 47 -6.21 -7.56 13.79
CA SER A 47 -5.64 -6.38 14.43
C SER A 47 -5.49 -6.56 15.94
N ALA A 48 -6.48 -7.15 16.61
CA ALA A 48 -6.43 -7.43 18.05
C ALA A 48 -5.31 -8.46 18.39
N TYR A 49 -5.14 -9.48 17.54
CA TYR A 49 -4.07 -10.46 17.68
C TYR A 49 -2.69 -9.79 17.56
N ILE A 50 -2.48 -9.00 16.53
CA ILE A 50 -1.21 -8.27 16.34
C ILE A 50 -1.00 -7.26 17.48
N ALA A 51 -2.02 -6.50 17.89
CA ALA A 51 -1.91 -5.58 19.02
C ALA A 51 -1.48 -6.28 20.32
N SER A 52 -2.00 -7.48 20.56
CA SER A 52 -1.60 -8.31 21.71
C SER A 52 -0.15 -8.77 21.60
N PHE A 53 0.27 -9.18 20.40
CA PHE A 53 1.65 -9.55 20.14
C PHE A 53 2.63 -8.39 20.39
N LEU A 54 2.29 -7.17 19.91
CA LEU A 54 3.12 -5.98 20.12
C LEU A 54 3.37 -5.67 21.60
N LYS A 55 2.42 -5.96 22.49
CA LYS A 55 2.57 -5.75 23.94
C LYS A 55 3.65 -6.64 24.57
N SER A 56 4.01 -7.77 23.94
CA SER A 56 5.07 -8.65 24.40
C SER A 56 6.48 -8.15 24.10
N ILE A 57 6.61 -7.13 23.22
CA ILE A 57 7.90 -6.59 22.79
C ILE A 57 8.29 -5.44 23.69
N GLN A 58 9.54 -5.44 24.13
CA GLN A 58 10.13 -4.37 24.93
C GLN A 58 10.89 -3.39 24.04
N GLY A 59 10.73 -2.08 24.30
CA GLY A 59 11.43 -1.03 23.58
C GLY A 59 10.72 -0.54 22.30
N PRO A 60 11.39 0.29 21.48
CA PRO A 60 10.79 0.89 20.30
C PRO A 60 10.54 -0.15 19.19
N ILE A 61 9.46 0.06 18.44
CA ILE A 61 9.01 -0.81 17.35
C ILE A 61 8.91 -0.03 16.05
N VAL A 62 9.42 -0.59 14.96
CA VAL A 62 9.03 -0.27 13.59
C VAL A 62 8.06 -1.35 13.14
N LEU A 63 6.83 -0.98 12.83
CA LEU A 63 5.78 -1.91 12.45
C LEU A 63 5.53 -1.83 10.95
N VAL A 64 5.70 -2.94 10.26
CA VAL A 64 5.67 -3.05 8.80
C VAL A 64 4.50 -3.92 8.38
N GLY A 65 3.69 -3.46 7.43
CA GLY A 65 2.57 -4.21 6.87
C GLY A 65 2.65 -4.30 5.35
N HIS A 66 2.45 -5.51 4.82
CA HIS A 66 2.30 -5.75 3.39
C HIS A 66 0.83 -5.97 3.06
N SER A 67 0.33 -5.34 1.98
CA SER A 67 -1.00 -5.61 1.46
C SER A 67 -2.11 -5.42 2.53
N TYR A 68 -2.95 -6.42 2.76
CA TYR A 68 -3.91 -6.48 3.86
C TYR A 68 -3.28 -6.23 5.23
N GLY A 69 -2.01 -6.63 5.41
CA GLY A 69 -1.26 -6.36 6.64
C GLY A 69 -1.14 -4.88 6.98
N GLY A 70 -1.20 -3.98 5.98
CA GLY A 70 -1.25 -2.53 6.21
C GLY A 70 -2.51 -2.08 6.95
N ALA A 71 -3.67 -2.59 6.57
CA ALA A 71 -4.92 -2.33 7.30
C ALA A 71 -4.87 -2.87 8.74
N VAL A 72 -4.26 -4.05 8.91
CA VAL A 72 -4.07 -4.65 10.23
C VAL A 72 -3.19 -3.78 11.12
N ILE A 73 -2.02 -3.34 10.63
CA ILE A 73 -1.11 -2.51 11.43
C ILE A 73 -1.68 -1.13 11.72
N SER A 74 -2.48 -0.56 10.82
CA SER A 74 -3.15 0.73 11.03
C SER A 74 -4.06 0.71 12.27
N THR A 75 -4.72 -0.41 12.54
CA THR A 75 -5.55 -0.58 13.72
C THR A 75 -4.74 -1.06 14.92
N ALA A 76 -3.86 -2.03 14.74
CA ALA A 76 -3.09 -2.67 15.82
C ALA A 76 -2.13 -1.71 16.55
N ALA A 77 -1.62 -0.70 15.85
CA ALA A 77 -0.69 0.28 16.41
C ALA A 77 -1.36 1.35 17.27
N ALA A 78 -2.68 1.52 17.14
CA ALA A 78 -3.38 2.60 17.83
C ALA A 78 -3.19 2.53 19.35
N GLY A 79 -2.77 3.66 19.94
CA GLY A 79 -2.55 3.77 21.38
C GLY A 79 -1.33 3.01 21.93
N ASN A 80 -0.49 2.40 21.09
CA ASN A 80 0.74 1.76 21.53
C ASN A 80 1.93 2.73 21.46
N PRO A 81 2.46 3.23 22.58
CA PRO A 81 3.54 4.22 22.58
C PRO A 81 4.90 3.64 22.15
N GLN A 82 5.04 2.32 22.08
CA GLN A 82 6.28 1.68 21.62
C GLN A 82 6.40 1.70 20.09
N VAL A 83 5.28 1.76 19.34
CA VAL A 83 5.32 1.88 17.88
C VAL A 83 5.73 3.30 17.50
N LYS A 84 6.92 3.43 16.92
CA LYS A 84 7.52 4.71 16.55
C LYS A 84 7.33 5.04 15.08
N SER A 85 7.16 4.03 14.24
CA SER A 85 7.05 4.18 12.80
C SER A 85 6.16 3.10 12.21
N LEU A 86 5.40 3.46 11.17
CA LEU A 86 4.65 2.53 10.35
C LEU A 86 5.27 2.49 8.95
N VAL A 87 5.40 1.28 8.40
CA VAL A 87 5.87 1.09 7.02
C VAL A 87 4.85 0.26 6.25
N PHE A 88 4.37 0.81 5.18
CA PHE A 88 3.35 0.22 4.30
C PHE A 88 4.00 -0.21 2.99
N VAL A 89 4.00 -1.50 2.70
CA VAL A 89 4.61 -2.06 1.50
C VAL A 89 3.51 -2.62 0.61
N ASN A 90 3.21 -1.97 -0.53
CA ASN A 90 2.09 -2.37 -1.42
C ASN A 90 0.81 -2.60 -0.63
N ALA A 91 0.40 -1.67 0.21
CA ALA A 91 -0.49 -1.97 1.32
C ALA A 91 -1.65 -0.99 1.42
N PHE A 92 -2.78 -1.49 1.92
CA PHE A 92 -3.91 -0.65 2.30
C PHE A 92 -3.59 0.19 3.54
N MET A 93 -4.00 1.46 3.51
CA MET A 93 -3.92 2.41 4.62
C MET A 93 -5.30 3.04 4.87
N PRO A 94 -6.31 2.24 5.27
CA PRO A 94 -7.68 2.72 5.41
C PRO A 94 -7.79 3.78 6.51
N ASP A 95 -8.70 4.73 6.32
CA ASP A 95 -9.17 5.58 7.41
C ASP A 95 -10.19 4.84 8.26
N LYS A 96 -10.41 5.34 9.47
CA LYS A 96 -11.44 4.80 10.38
C LYS A 96 -12.80 4.76 9.69
N GLY A 97 -13.42 3.59 9.70
CA GLY A 97 -14.72 3.33 9.07
C GLY A 97 -14.67 2.95 7.60
N GLU A 98 -13.52 3.00 6.93
CA GLU A 98 -13.36 2.52 5.56
C GLU A 98 -13.20 1.00 5.51
N ALA A 99 -13.75 0.39 4.44
CA ALA A 99 -13.59 -1.02 4.12
C ALA A 99 -12.73 -1.19 2.86
N LEU A 100 -11.89 -2.23 2.85
CA LEU A 100 -10.89 -2.42 1.79
C LEU A 100 -11.51 -2.66 0.42
N GLY A 101 -12.63 -3.41 0.36
CA GLY A 101 -13.36 -3.61 -0.89
C GLY A 101 -13.85 -2.29 -1.48
N ALA A 102 -14.47 -1.43 -0.65
CA ALA A 102 -14.95 -0.13 -1.09
C ALA A 102 -13.83 0.82 -1.53
N LEU A 103 -12.64 0.74 -0.91
CA LEU A 103 -11.47 1.47 -1.36
C LEU A 103 -10.98 0.97 -2.71
N GLY A 104 -10.88 -0.35 -2.90
CA GLY A 104 -10.48 -0.97 -4.17
C GLY A 104 -11.40 -0.57 -5.33
N ASP A 105 -12.70 -0.55 -5.10
CA ASP A 105 -13.70 -0.19 -6.12
C ASP A 105 -13.58 1.26 -6.62
N ARG A 106 -13.02 2.15 -5.81
CA ARG A 106 -12.82 3.56 -6.19
C ARG A 106 -11.64 3.78 -7.16
N PHE A 107 -10.72 2.82 -7.22
CA PHE A 107 -9.48 2.94 -7.99
C PHE A 107 -9.31 1.75 -8.94
N PRO A 108 -9.68 1.89 -10.22
CA PRO A 108 -9.58 0.81 -11.18
C PRO A 108 -8.12 0.40 -11.44
N GLY A 109 -7.93 -0.81 -11.98
CA GLY A 109 -6.61 -1.34 -12.37
C GLY A 109 -6.19 -2.59 -11.60
N SER A 110 -6.90 -2.97 -10.52
CA SER A 110 -6.70 -4.26 -9.85
C SER A 110 -7.25 -5.42 -10.68
N GLU A 111 -6.50 -6.50 -10.75
CA GLU A 111 -6.91 -7.79 -11.33
C GLU A 111 -7.28 -8.80 -10.22
N LEU A 112 -7.20 -8.39 -8.95
CA LEU A 112 -7.38 -9.26 -7.80
C LEU A 112 -8.75 -9.96 -7.80
N ALA A 113 -9.83 -9.21 -7.96
CA ALA A 113 -11.19 -9.76 -7.93
C ALA A 113 -11.41 -10.86 -8.98
N ALA A 114 -10.86 -10.67 -10.20
CA ALA A 114 -10.96 -11.66 -11.27
C ALA A 114 -10.08 -12.90 -11.04
N ALA A 115 -9.08 -12.80 -10.13
CA ALA A 115 -8.18 -13.89 -9.80
C ALA A 115 -8.66 -14.71 -8.58
N LEU A 116 -9.66 -14.23 -7.83
CA LEU A 116 -10.15 -14.91 -6.63
C LEU A 116 -10.79 -16.28 -6.94
N LYS A 117 -10.59 -17.19 -6.00
CA LYS A 117 -11.23 -18.51 -5.92
C LYS A 117 -11.87 -18.65 -4.54
N PRO A 118 -13.20 -18.49 -4.44
CA PRO A 118 -13.93 -18.73 -3.18
C PRO A 118 -13.93 -20.22 -2.82
N VAL A 119 -13.67 -20.52 -1.55
CA VAL A 119 -13.73 -21.88 -0.99
C VAL A 119 -14.57 -21.82 0.29
N PRO A 120 -15.77 -22.41 0.31
CA PRO A 120 -16.59 -22.45 1.51
C PRO A 120 -15.97 -23.34 2.58
N PHE A 121 -16.13 -22.95 3.84
CA PHE A 121 -15.76 -23.77 5.00
C PHE A 121 -16.82 -23.68 6.09
N ARG A 122 -16.75 -24.59 7.06
CA ARG A 122 -17.64 -24.60 8.22
C ARG A 122 -16.83 -24.26 9.49
N ASN A 123 -17.30 -23.30 10.25
CA ASN A 123 -16.75 -22.97 11.55
C ASN A 123 -17.11 -24.02 12.61
N ALA A 124 -16.35 -24.06 13.71
CA ALA A 124 -16.61 -24.97 14.81
C ALA A 124 -17.98 -24.74 15.48
N ASP A 125 -18.48 -23.52 15.45
CA ASP A 125 -19.82 -23.15 15.96
C ASP A 125 -20.97 -23.53 14.99
N GLY A 126 -20.65 -24.14 13.85
CA GLY A 126 -21.61 -24.54 12.84
C GLY A 126 -21.99 -23.49 11.82
N THR A 127 -21.50 -22.26 11.93
CA THR A 127 -21.71 -21.21 10.91
C THR A 127 -20.87 -21.50 9.65
N ASN A 128 -21.28 -20.93 8.52
CA ASN A 128 -20.54 -21.05 7.27
C ASN A 128 -19.66 -19.81 7.06
N GLY A 129 -18.45 -20.04 6.55
CA GLY A 129 -17.54 -18.99 6.09
C GLY A 129 -17.10 -19.25 4.65
N THR A 130 -16.41 -18.29 4.07
CA THR A 130 -15.80 -18.43 2.75
C THR A 130 -14.37 -17.92 2.83
N ASP A 131 -13.42 -18.77 2.49
CA ASP A 131 -12.04 -18.41 2.26
C ASP A 131 -11.84 -17.97 0.82
N LEU A 132 -11.03 -16.96 0.63
CA LEU A 132 -10.59 -16.51 -0.68
C LEU A 132 -9.15 -16.95 -0.89
N TYR A 133 -8.93 -17.67 -1.97
CA TYR A 133 -7.63 -17.99 -2.55
C TYR A 133 -7.46 -17.25 -3.87
N LEU A 134 -6.24 -17.13 -4.36
CA LEU A 134 -5.99 -16.83 -5.77
C LEU A 134 -5.96 -18.11 -6.58
N GLN A 135 -6.57 -18.09 -7.76
CA GLN A 135 -6.47 -19.16 -8.73
C GLN A 135 -5.00 -19.36 -9.12
N ALA A 136 -4.46 -20.58 -9.00
CA ALA A 136 -3.06 -20.87 -9.27
C ALA A 136 -2.59 -20.37 -10.66
N ALA A 137 -3.44 -20.53 -11.67
CA ALA A 137 -3.15 -20.07 -13.04
C ALA A 137 -3.06 -18.53 -13.18
N LYS A 138 -3.65 -17.77 -12.25
CA LYS A 138 -3.66 -16.31 -12.27
C LYS A 138 -2.71 -15.69 -11.23
N PHE A 139 -2.18 -16.49 -10.30
CA PHE A 139 -1.37 -16.01 -9.19
C PHE A 139 -0.14 -15.24 -9.67
N HIS A 140 0.60 -15.79 -10.62
CA HIS A 140 1.81 -15.15 -11.16
C HIS A 140 1.48 -13.78 -11.72
N GLN A 141 0.50 -13.67 -12.63
CA GLN A 141 0.14 -12.40 -13.25
C GLN A 141 -0.40 -11.37 -12.26
N ALA A 142 -1.30 -11.79 -11.35
CA ALA A 142 -2.02 -10.87 -10.48
C ALA A 142 -1.23 -10.46 -9.22
N PHE A 143 -0.27 -11.29 -8.78
CA PHE A 143 0.38 -11.12 -7.48
C PHE A 143 1.91 -11.01 -7.58
N ALA A 144 2.56 -11.76 -8.43
CA ALA A 144 4.02 -11.98 -8.42
C ALA A 144 4.63 -11.93 -9.83
N ALA A 145 4.17 -10.99 -10.67
CA ALA A 145 4.49 -10.95 -12.10
C ALA A 145 5.98 -10.71 -12.42
N ASP A 146 6.73 -10.14 -11.50
CA ASP A 146 8.16 -9.87 -11.62
C ASP A 146 9.05 -10.97 -10.99
N LEU A 147 8.44 -12.02 -10.45
CA LEU A 147 9.18 -13.18 -9.94
C LEU A 147 9.32 -14.29 -11.00
N PRO A 148 10.32 -15.17 -10.89
CA PRO A 148 10.39 -16.36 -11.72
C PRO A 148 9.13 -17.22 -11.60
N ALA A 149 8.60 -17.73 -12.71
CA ALA A 149 7.35 -18.49 -12.73
C ALA A 149 7.35 -19.71 -11.76
N ALA A 150 8.51 -20.37 -11.61
CA ALA A 150 8.65 -21.48 -10.67
C ALA A 150 8.45 -21.03 -9.21
N MET A 151 8.98 -19.85 -8.84
CA MET A 151 8.79 -19.29 -7.50
C MET A 151 7.34 -18.88 -7.28
N ALA A 152 6.72 -18.21 -8.24
CA ALA A 152 5.31 -17.84 -8.18
C ALA A 152 4.39 -19.08 -8.06
N ALA A 153 4.75 -20.19 -8.71
CA ALA A 153 4.00 -21.47 -8.60
C ALA A 153 4.09 -22.05 -7.17
N VAL A 154 5.27 -21.99 -6.54
CA VAL A 154 5.43 -22.41 -5.13
C VAL A 154 4.60 -21.50 -4.22
N MET A 155 4.67 -20.18 -4.38
CA MET A 155 3.88 -19.22 -3.60
C MET A 155 2.36 -19.47 -3.79
N ALA A 156 1.92 -19.75 -5.00
CA ALA A 156 0.52 -20.10 -5.27
C ALA A 156 0.07 -21.39 -4.56
N ALA A 157 0.96 -22.37 -4.45
CA ALA A 157 0.66 -23.64 -3.78
C ALA A 157 0.64 -23.51 -2.24
N THR A 158 1.44 -22.61 -1.69
CA THR A 158 1.59 -22.40 -0.23
C THR A 158 0.83 -21.20 0.29
N GLN A 159 0.09 -20.49 -0.55
CA GLN A 159 -0.67 -19.30 -0.17
C GLN A 159 -1.63 -19.56 1.00
N ARG A 160 -1.74 -18.61 1.88
CA ARG A 160 -2.73 -18.65 2.97
C ARG A 160 -3.99 -17.87 2.55
N PRO A 161 -5.17 -18.47 2.68
CA PRO A 161 -6.42 -17.81 2.33
C PRO A 161 -6.76 -16.72 3.35
N ILE A 162 -7.56 -15.77 2.90
CA ILE A 162 -8.22 -14.78 3.76
C ILE A 162 -9.71 -15.01 3.78
N VAL A 163 -10.36 -14.84 4.94
CA VAL A 163 -11.82 -14.89 4.99
C VAL A 163 -12.43 -13.73 4.19
N ALA A 164 -13.45 -14.02 3.39
CA ALA A 164 -14.04 -13.05 2.46
C ALA A 164 -14.56 -11.79 3.17
N SER A 165 -15.09 -11.93 4.39
CA SER A 165 -15.62 -10.81 5.18
C SER A 165 -14.55 -9.74 5.49
N ALA A 166 -13.27 -10.11 5.54
CA ALA A 166 -12.18 -9.17 5.85
C ALA A 166 -12.11 -7.97 4.89
N PHE A 167 -12.55 -8.12 3.64
CA PHE A 167 -12.62 -7.02 2.67
C PHE A 167 -13.80 -6.07 2.91
N MET A 168 -14.81 -6.52 3.66
CA MET A 168 -15.99 -5.75 4.02
C MET A 168 -15.91 -5.14 5.43
N ASP A 169 -14.97 -5.63 6.25
CA ASP A 169 -14.74 -5.13 7.60
C ASP A 169 -14.26 -3.69 7.55
N LYS A 170 -14.78 -2.88 8.46
CA LYS A 170 -14.39 -1.48 8.59
C LYS A 170 -13.19 -1.34 9.51
N ALA A 171 -12.20 -0.56 9.08
CA ALA A 171 -11.06 -0.22 9.93
C ALA A 171 -11.53 0.51 11.20
N ALA A 172 -11.12 0.01 12.37
CA ALA A 172 -11.52 0.57 13.66
C ALA A 172 -10.73 1.83 13.99
N GLU A 173 -9.46 1.88 13.60
CA GLU A 173 -8.54 2.99 13.83
C GLU A 173 -7.64 3.23 12.62
N ALA A 174 -7.03 4.43 12.57
CA ALA A 174 -6.09 4.86 11.54
C ALA A 174 -4.84 5.46 12.21
N ALA A 175 -3.98 4.59 12.75
CA ALA A 175 -2.81 5.00 13.53
C ALA A 175 -1.82 5.86 12.73
N TRP A 176 -1.82 5.78 11.40
CA TRP A 176 -1.03 6.62 10.51
C TRP A 176 -1.35 8.13 10.64
N LYS A 177 -2.48 8.49 11.26
CA LYS A 177 -2.81 9.90 11.58
C LYS A 177 -1.92 10.49 12.67
N THR A 178 -1.32 9.66 13.50
CA THR A 178 -0.54 10.08 14.67
C THR A 178 0.87 9.50 14.72
N ILE A 179 1.14 8.46 13.95
CA ILE A 179 2.44 7.80 13.90
C ILE A 179 3.09 8.09 12.54
N PRO A 180 4.34 8.57 12.52
CA PRO A 180 5.08 8.78 11.28
C PRO A 180 5.07 7.55 10.37
N SER A 181 4.79 7.73 9.09
CA SER A 181 4.53 6.65 8.16
C SER A 181 5.40 6.73 6.90
N TRP A 182 5.79 5.57 6.40
CA TRP A 182 6.53 5.37 5.15
C TRP A 182 5.74 4.43 4.26
N ALA A 183 5.80 4.63 2.95
CA ALA A 183 5.10 3.80 1.98
C ALA A 183 6.00 3.41 0.80
N LEU A 184 5.92 2.15 0.38
CA LEU A 184 6.44 1.67 -0.89
C LEU A 184 5.26 1.36 -1.80
N VAL A 185 5.22 2.01 -2.95
CA VAL A 185 4.24 1.80 -4.01
C VAL A 185 4.90 1.03 -5.14
N SER A 186 4.32 -0.09 -5.54
CA SER A 186 4.78 -0.81 -6.74
C SER A 186 4.04 -0.34 -7.98
N THR A 187 4.78 0.14 -8.97
CA THR A 187 4.20 0.77 -10.17
C THR A 187 3.46 -0.22 -11.08
N ARG A 188 3.74 -1.53 -10.93
CA ARG A 188 3.10 -2.62 -11.68
C ARG A 188 2.21 -3.51 -10.81
N ASP A 189 1.79 -3.03 -9.64
CA ASP A 189 0.89 -3.80 -8.78
C ASP A 189 -0.47 -4.03 -9.47
N LYS A 190 -0.88 -5.31 -9.51
CA LYS A 190 -2.15 -5.77 -10.06
C LYS A 190 -3.12 -6.27 -9.00
N ALA A 191 -2.67 -6.40 -7.76
CA ALA A 191 -3.52 -6.77 -6.62
C ALA A 191 -4.15 -5.54 -5.98
N ILE A 192 -3.36 -4.50 -5.70
CA ILE A 192 -3.84 -3.17 -5.31
C ILE A 192 -3.47 -2.20 -6.43
N SER A 193 -4.42 -1.38 -6.86
CA SER A 193 -4.11 -0.35 -7.87
C SER A 193 -3.05 0.61 -7.34
N PRO A 194 -1.95 0.87 -8.09
CA PRO A 194 -0.97 1.87 -7.69
C PRO A 194 -1.56 3.27 -7.46
N ALA A 195 -2.69 3.57 -8.11
CA ALA A 195 -3.43 4.81 -7.88
C ALA A 195 -4.05 4.86 -6.47
N LEU A 196 -4.54 3.73 -5.96
CA LEU A 196 -5.02 3.62 -4.58
C LEU A 196 -3.88 3.76 -3.59
N GLU A 197 -2.78 3.03 -3.79
CA GLU A 197 -1.61 3.11 -2.91
C GLU A 197 -1.09 4.55 -2.80
N ARG A 198 -0.96 5.27 -3.92
CA ARG A 198 -0.55 6.68 -3.95
C ARG A 198 -1.53 7.59 -3.21
N PHE A 199 -2.84 7.39 -3.44
CA PHE A 199 -3.88 8.15 -2.76
C PHE A 199 -3.79 7.98 -1.23
N GLU A 200 -3.67 6.75 -0.76
CA GLU A 200 -3.60 6.45 0.67
C GLU A 200 -2.30 6.97 1.28
N ALA A 201 -1.16 6.78 0.62
CA ALA A 201 0.14 7.29 1.06
C ALA A 201 0.16 8.82 1.15
N GLN A 202 -0.40 9.51 0.14
CA GLN A 202 -0.50 10.97 0.13
C GLN A 202 -1.40 11.47 1.28
N ARG A 203 -2.57 10.84 1.47
CA ARG A 203 -3.51 11.16 2.54
C ARG A 203 -2.87 10.99 3.93
N ALA A 204 -2.05 9.97 4.09
CA ALA A 204 -1.32 9.71 5.33
C ALA A 204 -0.06 10.56 5.50
N HIS A 205 0.27 11.44 4.55
CA HIS A 205 1.55 12.18 4.52
C HIS A 205 2.76 11.25 4.68
N ALA A 206 2.67 10.02 4.16
CA ALA A 206 3.73 9.03 4.24
C ALA A 206 4.91 9.43 3.36
N GLN A 207 6.12 9.19 3.84
CA GLN A 207 7.31 9.28 3.01
C GLN A 207 7.30 8.12 2.03
N THR A 208 7.16 8.46 0.74
CA THR A 208 6.81 7.47 -0.29
C THR A 208 7.96 7.28 -1.26
N ILE A 209 8.26 6.01 -1.54
CA ILE A 209 9.12 5.59 -2.66
C ILE A 209 8.27 4.78 -3.65
N GLU A 210 8.65 4.82 -4.92
CA GLU A 210 8.05 3.98 -5.96
C GLU A 210 9.08 3.01 -6.53
N VAL A 211 8.66 1.76 -6.74
CA VAL A 211 9.52 0.69 -7.27
C VAL A 211 8.82 0.03 -8.46
N ASP A 212 9.58 -0.30 -9.50
CA ASP A 212 9.07 -1.03 -10.66
C ASP A 212 8.93 -2.52 -10.35
N ALA A 213 7.94 -2.85 -9.50
CA ALA A 213 7.68 -4.17 -8.98
C ALA A 213 6.21 -4.58 -9.15
N SER A 214 5.92 -5.87 -9.00
CA SER A 214 4.57 -6.40 -8.81
C SER A 214 4.14 -6.28 -7.34
N HIS A 215 3.00 -6.88 -6.98
CA HIS A 215 2.51 -6.89 -5.60
C HIS A 215 3.46 -7.61 -4.60
N ALA A 216 4.30 -8.51 -5.08
CA ALA A 216 5.22 -9.29 -4.26
C ALA A 216 6.56 -8.58 -3.98
N ALA A 217 6.59 -7.24 -3.87
CA ALA A 217 7.81 -6.48 -3.66
C ALA A 217 8.67 -6.94 -2.45
N PRO A 218 8.12 -7.41 -1.33
CA PRO A 218 8.95 -7.96 -0.25
C PRO A 218 9.83 -9.13 -0.70
N VAL A 219 9.40 -9.89 -1.70
CA VAL A 219 10.11 -11.05 -2.25
C VAL A 219 11.01 -10.64 -3.43
N SER A 220 10.50 -9.83 -4.36
CA SER A 220 11.23 -9.44 -5.58
C SER A 220 12.22 -8.30 -5.36
N HIS A 221 11.92 -7.37 -4.45
CA HIS A 221 12.73 -6.17 -4.17
C HIS A 221 13.03 -6.01 -2.66
N PRO A 222 13.54 -7.06 -1.99
CA PRO A 222 13.75 -7.02 -0.54
C PRO A 222 14.73 -5.94 -0.11
N GLU A 223 15.64 -5.52 -0.98
CA GLU A 223 16.59 -4.43 -0.71
C GLU A 223 15.87 -3.09 -0.57
N ALA A 224 15.04 -2.70 -1.55
CA ALA A 224 14.28 -1.46 -1.49
C ALA A 224 13.35 -1.39 -0.26
N VAL A 225 12.71 -2.52 0.07
CA VAL A 225 11.88 -2.62 1.27
C VAL A 225 12.72 -2.47 2.54
N THR A 226 13.89 -3.11 2.60
CA THR A 226 14.81 -2.99 3.75
C THR A 226 15.30 -1.56 3.93
N ASP A 227 15.64 -0.87 2.85
CA ASP A 227 16.12 0.52 2.90
C ASP A 227 15.03 1.47 3.41
N LEU A 228 13.78 1.27 2.99
CA LEU A 228 12.65 2.04 3.52
C LEU A 228 12.44 1.79 5.04
N ILE A 229 12.57 0.55 5.48
CA ILE A 229 12.49 0.20 6.91
C ILE A 229 13.63 0.84 7.71
N ARG A 230 14.86 0.89 7.16
CA ARG A 230 15.99 1.57 7.79
C ARG A 230 15.72 3.07 7.97
N GLN A 231 15.17 3.75 6.95
CA GLN A 231 14.76 5.15 7.04
C GLN A 231 13.71 5.35 8.14
N ALA A 232 12.70 4.48 8.19
CA ALA A 232 11.68 4.52 9.24
C ALA A 232 12.24 4.28 10.64
N ALA A 233 13.29 3.45 10.77
CA ALA A 233 13.94 3.14 12.04
C ALA A 233 14.80 4.29 12.58
N THR A 234 15.37 5.11 11.72
CA THR A 234 16.18 6.28 12.09
C THR A 234 15.34 7.54 12.25
N GLY A 235 14.13 7.56 11.75
CA GLY A 235 13.30 8.75 11.69
C GLY A 235 13.78 9.77 10.65
N ASP A 236 14.73 9.39 9.79
CA ASP A 236 15.29 10.25 8.76
C ASP A 236 14.30 10.45 7.62
N GLY A 237 13.48 11.48 7.76
CA GLY A 237 12.61 11.99 6.72
C GLY A 237 13.32 12.78 5.62
N SER A 238 14.60 12.56 5.44
CA SER A 238 15.34 13.16 4.34
C SER A 238 14.87 12.51 3.03
N SER A 239 14.06 13.25 2.27
CA SER A 239 13.61 12.91 0.92
C SER A 239 14.80 12.59 0.03
N ALA A 240 15.14 11.33 -0.10
CA ALA A 240 15.88 10.86 -1.25
C ALA A 240 14.93 10.84 -2.45
N GLN A 241 14.77 12.00 -3.08
CA GLN A 241 14.29 12.07 -4.44
C GLN A 241 15.25 11.20 -5.28
N PRO A 242 14.78 10.19 -6.01
CA PRO A 242 15.66 9.51 -6.95
C PRO A 242 16.16 10.57 -7.94
N ALA A 243 17.47 10.73 -8.01
CA ALA A 243 18.09 11.52 -9.05
C ALA A 243 17.64 10.93 -10.38
N LEU A 244 16.72 11.62 -11.06
CA LEU A 244 16.52 11.42 -12.48
C LEU A 244 17.88 11.60 -13.13
N ALA A 245 18.46 10.51 -13.65
CA ALA A 245 19.62 10.54 -14.48
C ALA A 245 19.29 11.43 -15.69
N GLY A 246 19.60 12.72 -15.56
CA GLY A 246 19.46 13.69 -16.60
C GLY A 246 20.43 13.35 -17.70
N ALA A 247 19.91 12.88 -18.84
CA ALA A 247 20.62 12.91 -20.09
C ALA A 247 21.02 14.37 -20.34
N GLY A 248 22.32 14.62 -20.32
CA GLY A 248 22.89 15.92 -20.58
C GLY A 248 22.48 16.46 -21.94
N LEU A 249 21.77 17.57 -21.96
CA LEU A 249 21.71 18.47 -23.08
C LEU A 249 22.51 19.73 -22.72
N ASN A 250 23.68 19.73 -23.30
CA ASN A 250 24.56 20.88 -23.36
C ASN A 250 23.87 22.02 -24.11
N THR A 251 23.55 23.11 -23.43
CA THR A 251 23.14 24.35 -24.10
C THR A 251 24.06 25.47 -23.60
N GLN A 252 25.14 25.63 -24.33
CA GLN A 252 25.85 26.92 -24.32
C GLN A 252 25.14 27.90 -25.27
N VAL A 253 25.10 29.15 -24.83
CA VAL A 253 25.14 30.41 -25.58
C VAL A 253 23.78 30.85 -26.17
N LEU A 254 23.21 31.98 -25.76
CA LEU A 254 23.59 33.34 -26.17
C LEU A 254 22.81 34.39 -25.36
N ALA A 255 23.55 35.30 -24.78
CA ALA A 255 23.02 36.60 -24.32
C ALA A 255 22.80 37.51 -25.54
N GLY A 256 21.69 38.25 -25.54
CA GLY A 256 21.45 39.25 -26.56
C GLY A 256 20.21 40.11 -26.25
N LEU A 257 20.49 41.33 -25.91
CA LEU A 257 19.63 42.50 -25.68
C LEU A 257 18.40 42.63 -26.59
N GLY A 258 17.36 43.25 -26.05
CA GLY A 258 16.32 43.94 -26.85
C GLY A 258 15.10 44.38 -26.07
N MET A 259 15.15 45.57 -25.48
CA MET A 259 13.97 46.35 -25.08
C MET A 259 13.13 46.80 -26.27
N LEU A 260 11.79 46.94 -26.08
CA LEU A 260 10.90 48.06 -26.44
C LEU A 260 9.45 47.50 -26.46
N ALA A 261 8.59 47.92 -25.58
CA ALA A 261 7.66 49.06 -25.48
C ALA A 261 6.49 49.03 -26.50
N GLY A 262 5.30 49.24 -25.96
CA GLY A 262 4.07 49.72 -26.63
C GLY A 262 3.04 48.63 -26.92
N GLY A 263 1.82 48.60 -26.46
CA GLY A 263 0.90 49.66 -26.09
C GLY A 263 -0.39 49.49 -26.89
N ILE A 264 -1.57 49.75 -26.24
CA ILE A 264 -2.88 50.08 -26.85
C ILE A 264 -3.78 48.87 -27.16
N VAL A 265 -4.84 48.54 -26.37
CA VAL A 265 -6.17 49.14 -26.11
C VAL A 265 -7.18 48.96 -27.23
N LEU A 266 -8.36 48.54 -26.81
CA LEU A 266 -9.75 48.82 -27.24
C LEU A 266 -10.51 47.71 -27.98
N THR A 267 -11.52 47.18 -27.28
CA THR A 267 -12.98 47.37 -27.36
C THR A 267 -13.77 46.73 -28.50
N GLY A 268 -14.89 46.17 -28.08
CA GLY A 268 -16.09 45.95 -28.92
C GLY A 268 -16.84 44.69 -28.50
N CYS A 269 -17.75 44.71 -27.61
CA CYS A 269 -19.20 45.02 -27.66
C CYS A 269 -19.99 44.33 -28.76
N GLY A 270 -21.04 43.62 -28.32
CA GLY A 270 -22.23 43.27 -29.09
C GLY A 270 -22.71 41.86 -28.79
N LEU A 271 -23.58 41.59 -27.92
CA LEU A 271 -25.02 41.82 -27.68
C LEU A 271 -25.96 41.10 -28.69
N ILE A 272 -26.98 40.42 -28.08
CA ILE A 272 -28.33 40.13 -28.56
C ILE A 272 -28.47 38.82 -29.37
N GLY A 273 -29.36 37.91 -29.06
CA GLY A 273 -30.68 37.85 -28.44
C GLY A 273 -31.17 36.42 -28.51
N ALA A 274 -31.75 35.97 -27.51
CA ALA A 274 -33.20 35.92 -27.27
C ALA A 274 -33.99 34.97 -28.18
N ALA A 275 -34.48 33.97 -27.62
CA ALA A 275 -35.85 33.71 -27.28
C ALA A 275 -36.56 32.52 -27.94
N ARG A 276 -37.25 31.82 -27.09
CA ARG A 276 -38.61 31.23 -27.19
C ARG A 276 -38.76 29.85 -27.80
N LYS A 277 -39.16 28.94 -26.97
CA LYS A 277 -40.49 28.58 -26.42
C LYS A 277 -41.15 27.35 -27.06
N ARG A 278 -41.51 26.42 -26.14
CA ARG A 278 -42.76 25.59 -26.13
C ARG A 278 -42.78 24.38 -27.09
N ARG A 279 -43.24 23.24 -26.78
CA ARG A 279 -44.31 22.71 -25.91
C ARG A 279 -44.22 21.18 -25.86
N GLU A 280 -44.48 20.59 -24.72
CA GLU A 280 -45.18 19.30 -24.58
C GLU A 280 -46.51 19.28 -25.33
N PRO A 281 -47.21 18.15 -25.55
CA PRO A 281 -47.46 17.10 -24.57
C PRO A 281 -47.72 15.65 -25.12
N ARG A 282 -47.75 14.71 -24.13
CA ARG A 282 -48.63 13.54 -23.98
C ARG A 282 -48.71 12.46 -25.08
N ARG A 283 -48.33 11.28 -24.79
CA ARG A 283 -49.23 10.17 -24.33
C ARG A 283 -48.40 9.11 -23.64
#